data_c5806983bef540ba5f11f873301b82a9
#
_entry.id   c5806983bef540ba5f11f873301b82a9
#
_cell.length_a   1.000
_cell.length_b   1.000
_cell.length_c   1.000
_cell.angle_alpha   90.00
_cell.angle_beta   90.00
_cell.angle_gamma   90.00
#
_symmetry.space_group_name_H-M   'P 1'
#
loop_
_entity.id
_entity.type
_entity.pdbx_description
1 polymer ?
#
loop_
_entity_poly.entity_id
_entity_poly.type
_entity_poly.pdbx_seq_one_letter_code
_entity_poly.pdbx_strand_id
1 'polypeptide(L)'
;YEDEKINGISHFLEHMVFKGTKNRTSLQISEEIENVGGQNNAYTSREFTAFYAKMLKDDTELALDVISDLILNPTFPEEELVKEREVVVQEIKQTIDSPDDIIFDYFQGKAFPDQPLGRSILGPAEKVRSFDGQALQNYLKTNYAAENIVVCAVGNLEHEKFVEMCRQRLSGLQPDVSFTIQPQKYAGGFYVEKRDIEQTHVVLGFEGFDYNSDHYYPAMIFSTLFGGGMSSRLFQEIREKLGLVYTVYGFANSHTQTGISGIYAGTTADELQKLLPVVAQEIKKVCYDKVDIKELNRAKAQIKASMLMALESSSSTSEVIARQMLLFDRVLPIKEMVEKIENVTLDDIRDTATRIFSSKPTYTLLGSLKKYPDYEQLQQLIKL
;
A
#
# COMPACT_ATOMS: atom_id res chain seq x y z
N TYR A 1 10.10 -6.27 -3.79
CA TYR A 1 11.38 -7.04 -3.71
C TYR A 1 12.21 -6.95 -5.00
N GLU A 2 11.86 -6.04 -5.90
CA GLU A 2 12.59 -5.85 -7.15
C GLU A 2 14.03 -5.38 -6.91
N ASP A 3 14.98 -5.96 -7.65
CA ASP A 3 16.33 -5.40 -7.76
C ASP A 3 16.28 -4.02 -8.43
N GLU A 4 17.24 -3.15 -8.12
CA GLU A 4 17.31 -1.82 -8.72
C GLU A 4 17.30 -1.87 -10.25
N LYS A 5 17.93 -2.91 -10.85
CA LYS A 5 18.05 -3.05 -12.32
C LYS A 5 16.71 -3.28 -13.01
N ILE A 6 15.75 -3.87 -12.31
CA ILE A 6 14.44 -4.25 -12.86
C ILE A 6 13.29 -3.51 -12.18
N ASN A 7 13.58 -2.42 -11.46
CA ASN A 7 12.55 -1.67 -10.76
C ASN A 7 11.47 -1.14 -11.72
N GLY A 8 10.22 -1.44 -11.41
CA GLY A 8 9.03 -1.16 -12.21
C GLY A 8 8.56 -2.33 -13.07
N ILE A 9 9.28 -3.46 -13.08
CA ILE A 9 8.93 -4.60 -13.94
C ILE A 9 7.64 -5.29 -13.52
N SER A 10 7.31 -5.34 -12.21
CA SER A 10 6.05 -5.92 -11.73
C SER A 10 4.84 -5.16 -12.26
N HIS A 11 4.89 -3.84 -12.19
CA HIS A 11 3.85 -2.97 -12.69
C HIS A 11 3.75 -3.05 -14.23
N PHE A 12 4.87 -3.03 -14.91
CA PHE A 12 4.89 -3.19 -16.36
C PHE A 12 4.37 -4.55 -16.81
N LEU A 13 4.68 -5.63 -16.09
CA LEU A 13 4.14 -6.96 -16.33
C LEU A 13 2.62 -6.99 -16.15
N GLU A 14 2.10 -6.34 -15.09
CA GLU A 14 0.66 -6.21 -14.88
C GLU A 14 -0.05 -5.66 -16.12
N HIS A 15 0.45 -4.58 -16.73
CA HIS A 15 -0.08 -4.04 -17.97
C HIS A 15 0.00 -5.04 -19.13
N MET A 16 1.15 -5.69 -19.26
CA MET A 16 1.46 -6.50 -20.43
C MET A 16 0.73 -7.84 -20.48
N VAL A 17 0.32 -8.43 -19.35
CA VAL A 17 -0.41 -9.70 -19.38
C VAL A 17 -1.80 -9.56 -20.03
N PHE A 18 -2.40 -8.37 -20.02
CA PHE A 18 -3.67 -8.08 -20.68
C PHE A 18 -3.54 -7.80 -22.21
N LYS A 19 -2.32 -7.74 -22.74
CA LYS A 19 -2.08 -7.41 -24.16
C LYS A 19 -2.05 -8.62 -25.08
N GLY A 20 -2.35 -9.79 -24.55
CA GLY A 20 -2.54 -11.04 -25.28
C GLY A 20 -1.84 -12.22 -24.65
N THR A 21 -2.46 -13.36 -24.81
CA THR A 21 -1.97 -14.67 -24.41
C THR A 21 -1.82 -15.57 -25.64
N LYS A 22 -1.36 -16.81 -25.42
CA LYS A 22 -1.35 -17.83 -26.49
C LYS A 22 -2.76 -18.19 -26.96
N ASN A 23 -3.76 -17.99 -26.11
CA ASN A 23 -5.14 -18.43 -26.36
C ASN A 23 -6.09 -17.28 -26.71
N ARG A 24 -5.73 -16.02 -26.33
CA ARG A 24 -6.60 -14.86 -26.44
C ARG A 24 -5.87 -13.62 -26.93
N THR A 25 -6.49 -12.88 -27.80
CA THR A 25 -6.08 -11.49 -28.08
C THR A 25 -6.48 -10.58 -26.90
N SER A 26 -5.91 -9.38 -26.81
CA SER A 26 -6.29 -8.37 -25.81
C SER A 26 -7.81 -8.07 -25.83
N LEU A 27 -8.40 -7.96 -27.01
CA LEU A 27 -9.85 -7.75 -27.18
C LEU A 27 -10.65 -8.92 -26.64
N GLN A 28 -10.27 -10.16 -26.94
CA GLN A 28 -10.96 -11.36 -26.45
C GLN A 28 -10.91 -11.47 -24.92
N ILE A 29 -9.80 -11.09 -24.29
CA ILE A 29 -9.69 -11.04 -22.82
C ILE A 29 -10.79 -10.14 -22.22
N SER A 30 -11.03 -8.98 -22.82
CA SER A 30 -12.06 -8.06 -22.36
C SER A 30 -13.46 -8.56 -22.72
N GLU A 31 -13.69 -8.96 -23.99
CA GLU A 31 -15.02 -9.37 -24.47
C GLU A 31 -15.57 -10.60 -23.75
N GLU A 32 -14.73 -11.61 -23.47
CA GLU A 32 -15.18 -12.83 -22.78
C GLU A 32 -15.71 -12.53 -21.37
N ILE A 33 -15.09 -11.62 -20.65
CA ILE A 33 -15.52 -11.18 -19.32
C ILE A 33 -16.75 -10.26 -19.41
N GLU A 34 -16.73 -9.28 -20.32
CA GLU A 34 -17.82 -8.31 -20.46
C GLU A 34 -19.11 -8.95 -20.99
N ASN A 35 -19.02 -9.95 -21.89
CA ASN A 35 -20.17 -10.67 -22.45
C ASN A 35 -21.01 -11.38 -21.38
N VAL A 36 -20.42 -11.73 -20.23
CA VAL A 36 -21.15 -12.31 -19.09
C VAL A 36 -21.45 -11.27 -18.01
N GLY A 37 -21.21 -9.97 -18.29
CA GLY A 37 -21.40 -8.88 -17.32
C GLY A 37 -20.38 -8.89 -16.18
N GLY A 38 -19.25 -9.58 -16.36
CA GLY A 38 -18.15 -9.64 -15.42
C GLY A 38 -17.27 -8.38 -15.46
N GLN A 39 -16.38 -8.31 -14.51
CA GLN A 39 -15.33 -7.28 -14.40
C GLN A 39 -14.02 -7.97 -14.04
N ASN A 40 -12.94 -7.60 -14.68
CA ASN A 40 -11.58 -8.00 -14.29
C ASN A 40 -10.67 -6.78 -14.20
N ASN A 41 -9.68 -6.89 -13.35
CA ASN A 41 -8.63 -5.86 -13.22
C ASN A 41 -7.43 -6.46 -12.49
N ALA A 42 -6.37 -5.65 -12.34
CA ALA A 42 -5.22 -5.98 -11.55
C ALA A 42 -4.69 -4.73 -10.84
N TYR A 43 -3.80 -4.90 -9.89
CA TYR A 43 -3.01 -3.83 -9.31
C TYR A 43 -1.71 -4.36 -8.74
N THR A 44 -0.69 -3.54 -8.76
CA THR A 44 0.62 -3.81 -8.14
C THR A 44 0.82 -2.94 -6.91
N SER A 45 1.15 -3.58 -5.81
CA SER A 45 1.59 -2.92 -4.58
C SER A 45 3.09 -3.11 -4.35
N ARG A 46 3.61 -2.65 -3.22
CA ARG A 46 5.03 -2.79 -2.89
C ARG A 46 5.46 -4.23 -2.61
N GLU A 47 4.55 -5.12 -2.22
CA GLU A 47 4.87 -6.48 -1.82
C GLU A 47 4.12 -7.56 -2.61
N PHE A 48 3.06 -7.23 -3.32
CA PHE A 48 2.30 -8.20 -4.11
C PHE A 48 1.60 -7.55 -5.31
N THR A 49 1.29 -8.37 -6.32
CA THR A 49 0.43 -8.04 -7.44
C THR A 49 -0.83 -8.89 -7.35
N ALA A 50 -1.99 -8.29 -7.52
CA ALA A 50 -3.27 -8.98 -7.51
C ALA A 50 -3.94 -8.92 -8.88
N PHE A 51 -4.40 -10.07 -9.38
CA PHE A 51 -5.27 -10.19 -10.55
C PHE A 51 -6.63 -10.70 -10.07
N TYR A 52 -7.69 -10.03 -10.41
CA TYR A 52 -9.01 -10.39 -9.90
C TYR A 52 -10.11 -10.25 -10.96
N ALA A 53 -11.15 -11.06 -10.78
CA ALA A 53 -12.36 -10.95 -11.54
C ALA A 53 -13.58 -11.02 -10.61
N LYS A 54 -14.65 -10.32 -10.98
CA LYS A 54 -15.94 -10.32 -10.30
C LYS A 54 -17.03 -10.62 -11.32
N MET A 55 -17.79 -11.69 -11.08
CA MET A 55 -18.83 -12.13 -11.99
C MET A 55 -19.90 -12.99 -11.30
N LEU A 56 -20.89 -13.43 -12.05
CA LEU A 56 -21.92 -14.33 -11.51
C LEU A 56 -21.36 -15.73 -11.28
N LYS A 57 -22.05 -16.50 -10.43
CA LYS A 57 -21.63 -17.85 -10.03
C LYS A 57 -21.36 -18.78 -11.23
N ASP A 58 -22.24 -18.74 -12.22
CA ASP A 58 -22.22 -19.67 -13.36
C ASP A 58 -20.97 -19.45 -14.25
N ASP A 59 -20.32 -18.30 -14.13
CA ASP A 59 -19.14 -17.90 -14.91
C ASP A 59 -17.82 -18.06 -14.12
N THR A 60 -17.85 -18.72 -12.95
CA THR A 60 -16.66 -18.93 -12.10
C THR A 60 -15.51 -19.61 -12.85
N GLU A 61 -15.83 -20.60 -13.72
CA GLU A 61 -14.83 -21.29 -14.52
C GLU A 61 -14.15 -20.36 -15.52
N LEU A 62 -14.93 -19.47 -16.16
CA LEU A 62 -14.41 -18.46 -17.09
C LEU A 62 -13.46 -17.49 -16.37
N ALA A 63 -13.82 -17.04 -15.16
CA ALA A 63 -12.94 -16.17 -14.35
C ALA A 63 -11.57 -16.80 -14.13
N LEU A 64 -11.58 -18.05 -13.66
CA LEU A 64 -10.35 -18.78 -13.37
C LEU A 64 -9.55 -19.08 -14.64
N ASP A 65 -10.24 -19.41 -15.74
CA ASP A 65 -9.62 -19.68 -17.03
C ASP A 65 -8.88 -18.44 -17.56
N VAL A 66 -9.53 -17.29 -17.56
CA VAL A 66 -8.93 -16.04 -18.03
C VAL A 66 -7.76 -15.65 -17.13
N ILE A 67 -7.92 -15.62 -15.81
CA ILE A 67 -6.83 -15.23 -14.87
C ILE A 67 -5.63 -16.18 -15.00
N SER A 68 -5.88 -17.50 -15.07
CA SER A 68 -4.79 -18.47 -15.23
C SER A 68 -4.07 -18.31 -16.58
N ASP A 69 -4.79 -17.99 -17.64
CA ASP A 69 -4.22 -17.76 -18.96
C ASP A 69 -3.34 -16.49 -19.01
N LEU A 70 -3.76 -15.40 -18.34
CA LEU A 70 -2.95 -14.19 -18.18
C LEU A 70 -1.59 -14.47 -17.52
N ILE A 71 -1.56 -15.36 -16.53
CA ILE A 71 -0.35 -15.67 -15.74
C ILE A 71 0.52 -16.72 -16.45
N LEU A 72 -0.10 -17.75 -17.06
CA LEU A 72 0.63 -18.89 -17.60
C LEU A 72 1.08 -18.69 -19.07
N ASN A 73 0.34 -17.94 -19.84
CA ASN A 73 0.48 -17.92 -21.28
C ASN A 73 0.66 -16.53 -21.92
N PRO A 74 1.08 -15.46 -21.23
CA PRO A 74 1.24 -14.17 -21.88
C PRO A 74 2.27 -14.22 -22.99
N THR A 75 2.04 -13.47 -24.08
CA THR A 75 2.88 -13.51 -25.29
C THR A 75 3.79 -12.29 -25.43
N PHE A 76 3.47 -11.18 -24.79
CA PHE A 76 4.23 -9.92 -24.86
C PHE A 76 4.57 -9.46 -26.28
N PRO A 77 3.59 -9.20 -27.16
CA PRO A 77 3.84 -8.78 -28.53
C PRO A 77 4.64 -7.48 -28.56
N GLU A 78 5.67 -7.38 -29.45
CA GLU A 78 6.56 -6.22 -29.49
C GLU A 78 5.83 -4.91 -29.80
N GLU A 79 4.82 -4.95 -30.66
CA GLU A 79 4.00 -3.76 -30.96
C GLU A 79 3.20 -3.27 -29.76
N GLU A 80 2.77 -4.16 -28.86
CA GLU A 80 2.10 -3.80 -27.60
C GLU A 80 3.12 -3.32 -26.53
N LEU A 81 4.32 -3.95 -26.49
CA LEU A 81 5.42 -3.46 -25.63
C LEU A 81 5.77 -2.02 -25.94
N VAL A 82 5.89 -1.65 -27.23
CA VAL A 82 6.20 -0.27 -27.65
C VAL A 82 5.13 0.71 -27.16
N LYS A 83 3.84 0.35 -27.29
CA LYS A 83 2.72 1.19 -26.85
C LYS A 83 2.68 1.32 -25.33
N GLU A 84 2.75 0.19 -24.62
CA GLU A 84 2.60 0.18 -23.15
C GLU A 84 3.78 0.83 -22.41
N ARG A 85 5.01 0.76 -22.96
CA ARG A 85 6.13 1.54 -22.42
C ARG A 85 5.79 3.03 -22.35
N GLU A 86 5.17 3.60 -23.38
CA GLU A 86 4.80 5.01 -23.37
C GLU A 86 3.55 5.27 -22.51
N VAL A 87 2.61 4.33 -22.39
CA VAL A 87 1.48 4.44 -21.44
C VAL A 87 2.00 4.55 -20.02
N VAL A 88 2.85 3.61 -19.57
CA VAL A 88 3.42 3.64 -18.21
C VAL A 88 4.29 4.88 -17.99
N VAL A 89 5.02 5.34 -19.01
CA VAL A 89 5.77 6.60 -18.92
C VAL A 89 4.83 7.82 -18.74
N GLN A 90 3.62 7.80 -19.33
CA GLN A 90 2.63 8.85 -19.06
C GLN A 90 2.08 8.76 -17.63
N GLU A 91 1.88 7.56 -17.07
CA GLU A 91 1.48 7.39 -15.67
C GLU A 91 2.55 7.90 -14.69
N ILE A 92 3.83 7.63 -14.99
CA ILE A 92 4.96 8.20 -14.22
C ILE A 92 4.88 9.73 -14.22
N LYS A 93 4.65 10.36 -15.38
CA LYS A 93 4.51 11.82 -15.47
C LYS A 93 3.29 12.32 -14.71
N GLN A 94 2.16 11.64 -14.83
CA GLN A 94 0.93 11.98 -14.09
C GLN A 94 1.17 11.94 -12.59
N THR A 95 1.86 10.91 -12.08
CA THR A 95 2.22 10.82 -10.66
C THR A 95 3.14 11.98 -10.25
N ILE A 96 4.14 12.33 -11.08
CA ILE A 96 5.03 13.48 -10.83
C ILE A 96 4.22 14.79 -10.80
N ASP A 97 3.20 14.93 -11.63
CA ASP A 97 2.34 16.10 -11.69
C ASP A 97 1.26 16.13 -10.59
N SER A 98 1.12 15.06 -9.80
CA SER A 98 0.20 14.95 -8.66
C SER A 98 0.98 15.10 -7.34
N PRO A 99 1.04 16.30 -6.74
CA PRO A 99 1.90 16.59 -5.58
C PRO A 99 1.56 15.75 -4.35
N ASP A 100 0.29 15.43 -4.14
CA ASP A 100 -0.23 14.61 -3.05
C ASP A 100 0.10 13.12 -3.20
N ASP A 101 0.38 12.64 -4.43
CA ASP A 101 0.85 11.28 -4.70
C ASP A 101 2.38 11.19 -4.63
N ILE A 102 3.08 12.02 -5.42
CA ILE A 102 4.53 11.92 -5.56
C ILE A 102 5.28 12.17 -4.25
N ILE A 103 4.71 12.96 -3.35
CA ILE A 103 5.33 13.22 -2.03
C ILE A 103 5.52 11.93 -1.24
N PHE A 104 4.66 10.92 -1.41
CA PHE A 104 4.81 9.63 -0.75
C PHE A 104 5.93 8.78 -1.34
N ASP A 105 6.20 8.88 -2.64
CA ASP A 105 7.37 8.23 -3.24
C ASP A 105 8.68 8.87 -2.75
N TYR A 106 8.73 10.20 -2.66
CA TYR A 106 9.87 10.90 -2.07
C TYR A 106 10.08 10.56 -0.59
N PHE A 107 8.98 10.50 0.17
CA PHE A 107 8.99 10.07 1.56
C PHE A 107 9.53 8.64 1.68
N GLN A 108 9.00 7.71 0.89
CA GLN A 108 9.39 6.30 0.93
C GLN A 108 10.88 6.12 0.56
N GLY A 109 11.36 6.85 -0.46
CA GLY A 109 12.76 6.84 -0.86
C GLY A 109 13.72 7.36 0.21
N LYS A 110 13.25 8.23 1.13
CA LYS A 110 14.04 8.69 2.28
C LYS A 110 13.89 7.80 3.51
N ALA A 111 12.72 7.17 3.66
CA ALA A 111 12.49 6.19 4.72
C ALA A 111 13.34 4.91 4.51
N PHE A 112 13.50 4.46 3.25
CA PHE A 112 14.22 3.24 2.88
C PHE A 112 15.21 3.50 1.72
N PRO A 113 16.27 4.30 1.94
CA PRO A 113 17.22 4.65 0.89
C PRO A 113 17.92 3.40 0.34
N ASP A 114 18.08 3.33 -1.00
CA ASP A 114 18.78 2.27 -1.74
C ASP A 114 18.22 0.86 -1.51
N GLN A 115 16.97 0.76 -1.04
CA GLN A 115 16.29 -0.51 -0.74
C GLN A 115 15.05 -0.68 -1.65
N PRO A 116 14.62 -1.93 -1.91
CA PRO A 116 13.42 -2.20 -2.70
C PRO A 116 12.19 -1.43 -2.23
N LEU A 117 11.94 -1.41 -0.93
CA LEU A 117 10.77 -0.76 -0.33
C LEU A 117 10.76 0.78 -0.51
N GLY A 118 11.94 1.38 -0.72
CA GLY A 118 12.08 2.83 -0.97
C GLY A 118 11.85 3.25 -2.41
N ARG A 119 11.80 2.33 -3.36
CA ARG A 119 11.66 2.62 -4.79
C ARG A 119 10.20 2.80 -5.19
N SER A 120 9.93 3.63 -6.22
CA SER A 120 8.60 3.76 -6.80
C SER A 120 8.14 2.44 -7.42
N ILE A 121 6.86 2.12 -7.30
CA ILE A 121 6.23 0.94 -7.93
C ILE A 121 6.29 1.07 -9.45
N LEU A 122 6.13 2.28 -9.99
CA LEU A 122 6.15 2.53 -11.43
C LEU A 122 7.55 2.37 -12.04
N GLY A 123 8.60 2.46 -11.23
CA GLY A 123 9.98 2.48 -11.69
C GLY A 123 10.38 3.77 -12.40
N PRO A 124 11.69 3.93 -12.74
CA PRO A 124 12.16 5.04 -13.55
C PRO A 124 11.80 4.86 -15.03
N ALA A 125 11.44 5.95 -15.72
CA ALA A 125 11.01 5.92 -17.13
C ALA A 125 12.05 5.30 -18.09
N GLU A 126 13.36 5.49 -17.84
CA GLU A 126 14.41 4.88 -18.63
C GLU A 126 14.44 3.35 -18.50
N LYS A 127 14.13 2.80 -17.31
CA LYS A 127 14.04 1.36 -17.09
C LYS A 127 12.80 0.77 -17.75
N VAL A 128 11.66 1.41 -17.56
CA VAL A 128 10.40 0.99 -18.23
C VAL A 128 10.61 0.90 -19.74
N ARG A 129 11.28 1.88 -20.36
CA ARG A 129 11.59 1.86 -21.80
C ARG A 129 12.54 0.74 -22.21
N SER A 130 13.32 0.19 -21.29
CA SER A 130 14.29 -0.87 -21.58
C SER A 130 13.72 -2.29 -21.43
N PHE A 131 12.55 -2.46 -20.83
CA PHE A 131 11.96 -3.78 -20.64
C PHE A 131 11.51 -4.36 -21.97
N ASP A 132 11.93 -5.57 -22.26
CA ASP A 132 11.53 -6.36 -23.42
C ASP A 132 10.75 -7.61 -23.00
N GLY A 133 10.23 -8.34 -23.98
CA GLY A 133 9.45 -9.55 -23.72
C GLY A 133 10.26 -10.63 -22.99
N GLN A 134 11.58 -10.70 -23.20
CA GLN A 134 12.45 -11.66 -22.53
C GLN A 134 12.62 -11.33 -21.04
N ALA A 135 12.74 -10.04 -20.69
CA ALA A 135 12.81 -9.59 -19.32
C ALA A 135 11.52 -9.96 -18.55
N LEU A 136 10.36 -9.73 -19.16
CA LEU A 136 9.06 -10.10 -18.59
C LEU A 136 8.89 -11.62 -18.43
N GLN A 137 9.29 -12.40 -19.44
CA GLN A 137 9.27 -13.88 -19.36
C GLN A 137 10.19 -14.39 -18.24
N ASN A 138 11.37 -13.81 -18.08
CA ASN A 138 12.29 -14.17 -17.02
C ASN A 138 11.71 -13.80 -15.65
N TYR A 139 11.10 -12.62 -15.52
CA TYR A 139 10.48 -12.19 -14.29
C TYR A 139 9.32 -13.10 -13.86
N LEU A 140 8.43 -13.48 -14.80
CA LEU A 140 7.38 -14.47 -14.55
C LEU A 140 7.96 -15.78 -14.04
N LYS A 141 8.98 -16.32 -14.73
CA LYS A 141 9.62 -17.57 -14.35
C LYS A 141 10.21 -17.57 -12.96
N THR A 142 10.77 -16.41 -12.53
CA THR A 142 11.51 -16.31 -11.26
C THR A 142 10.63 -15.88 -10.10
N ASN A 143 9.44 -15.32 -10.34
CA ASN A 143 8.62 -14.74 -9.26
C ASN A 143 7.22 -15.37 -9.14
N TYR A 144 6.70 -15.93 -10.24
CA TYR A 144 5.35 -16.52 -10.27
C TYR A 144 5.39 -18.05 -10.14
N ALA A 145 6.00 -18.52 -9.05
CA ALA A 145 5.96 -19.94 -8.68
C ALA A 145 4.71 -20.27 -7.84
N ALA A 146 4.33 -21.52 -7.80
CA ALA A 146 3.16 -21.98 -7.05
C ALA A 146 3.21 -21.60 -5.57
N GLU A 147 4.39 -21.64 -4.94
CA GLU A 147 4.59 -21.25 -3.54
C GLU A 147 4.36 -19.74 -3.28
N ASN A 148 4.48 -18.90 -4.31
CA ASN A 148 4.30 -17.45 -4.21
C ASN A 148 2.89 -16.99 -4.61
N ILE A 149 1.98 -17.90 -4.96
CA ILE A 149 0.65 -17.57 -5.47
C ILE A 149 -0.42 -18.11 -4.53
N VAL A 150 -1.32 -17.24 -4.14
CA VAL A 150 -2.56 -17.61 -3.46
C VAL A 150 -3.73 -17.36 -4.39
N VAL A 151 -4.58 -18.36 -4.59
CA VAL A 151 -5.84 -18.24 -5.30
C VAL A 151 -6.98 -18.23 -4.30
N CYS A 152 -7.79 -17.20 -4.34
CA CYS A 152 -8.93 -17.02 -3.43
C CYS A 152 -10.20 -16.74 -4.22
N ALA A 153 -11.30 -17.38 -3.85
CA ALA A 153 -12.62 -17.07 -4.37
C ALA A 153 -13.63 -16.94 -3.23
N VAL A 154 -14.48 -15.93 -3.31
CA VAL A 154 -15.50 -15.66 -2.30
C VAL A 154 -16.84 -15.42 -2.99
N GLY A 155 -17.86 -16.15 -2.56
CA GLY A 155 -19.21 -16.05 -3.10
C GLY A 155 -19.99 -17.36 -3.06
N ASN A 156 -20.93 -17.52 -3.97
CA ASN A 156 -21.73 -18.74 -4.06
C ASN A 156 -21.03 -19.83 -4.88
N LEU A 157 -20.05 -20.50 -4.29
CA LEU A 157 -19.25 -21.56 -4.92
C LEU A 157 -19.03 -22.75 -3.98
N GLU A 158 -18.68 -23.90 -4.56
CA GLU A 158 -18.32 -25.10 -3.82
C GLU A 158 -16.78 -25.22 -3.74
N HIS A 159 -16.24 -25.21 -2.54
CA HIS A 159 -14.79 -25.19 -2.31
C HIS A 159 -14.04 -26.29 -3.05
N GLU A 160 -14.46 -27.55 -2.88
CA GLU A 160 -13.76 -28.71 -3.47
C GLU A 160 -13.74 -28.65 -5.01
N LYS A 161 -14.84 -28.20 -5.62
CA LYS A 161 -14.90 -28.00 -7.08
C LYS A 161 -13.95 -26.90 -7.52
N PHE A 162 -13.92 -25.76 -6.79
CA PHE A 162 -13.03 -24.67 -7.11
C PHE A 162 -11.56 -25.10 -6.98
N VAL A 163 -11.20 -25.83 -5.93
CA VAL A 163 -9.83 -26.36 -5.74
C VAL A 163 -9.44 -27.28 -6.90
N GLU A 164 -10.35 -28.16 -7.35
CA GLU A 164 -10.06 -29.06 -8.48
C GLU A 164 -9.88 -28.28 -9.79
N MET A 165 -10.69 -27.24 -10.04
CA MET A 165 -10.52 -26.35 -11.18
C MET A 165 -9.16 -25.63 -11.13
N CYS A 166 -8.75 -25.13 -9.95
CA CYS A 166 -7.43 -24.52 -9.78
C CYS A 166 -6.30 -25.51 -10.07
N ARG A 167 -6.38 -26.76 -9.59
CA ARG A 167 -5.36 -27.79 -9.89
C ARG A 167 -5.19 -28.02 -11.38
N GLN A 168 -6.30 -28.08 -12.11
CA GLN A 168 -6.29 -28.31 -13.56
C GLN A 168 -5.71 -27.09 -14.31
N ARG A 169 -6.20 -25.89 -14.00
CA ARG A 169 -5.82 -24.66 -14.72
C ARG A 169 -4.42 -24.17 -14.42
N LEU A 170 -3.94 -24.35 -13.20
CA LEU A 170 -2.65 -23.84 -12.72
C LEU A 170 -1.55 -24.93 -12.70
N SER A 171 -1.80 -26.10 -13.27
CA SER A 171 -0.81 -27.22 -13.32
C SER A 171 0.48 -26.86 -14.05
N GLY A 172 0.53 -25.79 -14.83
CA GLY A 172 1.71 -25.30 -15.54
C GLY A 172 2.63 -24.41 -14.70
N LEU A 173 2.25 -24.05 -13.48
CA LEU A 173 3.11 -23.27 -12.59
C LEU A 173 4.35 -24.07 -12.16
N GLN A 174 5.50 -23.40 -12.11
CA GLN A 174 6.68 -23.98 -11.50
C GLN A 174 6.43 -24.20 -10.00
N PRO A 175 6.89 -25.31 -9.41
CA PRO A 175 6.56 -25.63 -8.01
C PRO A 175 7.21 -24.67 -7.02
N ASP A 176 8.46 -24.31 -7.23
CA ASP A 176 9.27 -23.51 -6.31
C ASP A 176 10.23 -22.59 -7.07
N VAL A 177 10.45 -21.41 -6.53
CA VAL A 177 11.52 -20.50 -6.93
C VAL A 177 12.12 -19.88 -5.67
N SER A 178 13.32 -20.25 -5.33
CA SER A 178 14.03 -19.65 -4.20
C SER A 178 14.44 -18.22 -4.51
N PHE A 179 13.86 -17.24 -3.86
CA PHE A 179 14.41 -15.89 -3.81
C PHE A 179 14.63 -15.47 -2.35
N THR A 180 15.69 -14.70 -2.14
CA THR A 180 15.99 -14.20 -0.79
C THR A 180 15.48 -12.77 -0.65
N ILE A 181 14.53 -12.58 0.25
CA ILE A 181 14.07 -11.24 0.60
C ILE A 181 15.18 -10.53 1.36
N GLN A 182 15.68 -9.42 0.80
CA GLN A 182 16.65 -8.59 1.51
C GLN A 182 15.98 -7.89 2.70
N PRO A 183 16.64 -7.87 3.89
CA PRO A 183 16.10 -7.15 5.05
C PRO A 183 15.87 -5.68 4.72
N GLN A 184 14.68 -5.19 5.01
CA GLN A 184 14.31 -3.79 4.81
C GLN A 184 14.50 -3.04 6.14
N LYS A 185 15.24 -1.94 6.10
CA LYS A 185 15.59 -1.19 7.31
C LYS A 185 15.23 0.28 7.15
N TYR A 186 14.37 0.75 8.03
CA TYR A 186 14.03 2.17 8.10
C TYR A 186 15.26 3.01 8.50
N ALA A 187 15.47 4.12 7.81
CA ALA A 187 16.64 4.99 8.03
C ALA A 187 16.27 6.42 8.48
N GLY A 188 15.07 6.87 8.10
CA GLY A 188 14.69 8.27 8.24
C GLY A 188 15.48 9.18 7.31
N GLY A 189 15.06 10.43 7.19
CA GLY A 189 15.75 11.39 6.33
C GLY A 189 14.95 12.64 6.01
N PHE A 190 15.50 13.45 5.11
CA PHE A 190 14.91 14.72 4.74
C PHE A 190 14.87 14.89 3.22
N TYR A 191 13.74 15.35 2.71
CA TYR A 191 13.57 15.72 1.31
C TYR A 191 12.74 16.99 1.17
N VAL A 192 13.17 17.89 0.32
CA VAL A 192 12.47 19.14 0.02
C VAL A 192 12.48 19.39 -1.48
N GLU A 193 11.31 19.62 -2.03
CA GLU A 193 11.15 20.07 -3.41
C GLU A 193 10.28 21.33 -3.47
N LYS A 194 10.84 22.40 -4.04
CA LYS A 194 10.09 23.63 -4.28
C LYS A 194 9.39 23.55 -5.62
N ARG A 195 8.07 23.69 -5.59
CA ARG A 195 7.22 23.84 -6.78
C ARG A 195 6.35 25.07 -6.64
N ASP A 196 6.08 25.74 -7.72
CA ASP A 196 5.13 26.86 -7.77
C ASP A 196 3.72 26.32 -7.92
N ILE A 197 3.16 25.88 -6.81
CA ILE A 197 1.81 25.32 -6.67
C ILE A 197 1.13 25.95 -5.46
N GLU A 198 -0.20 25.94 -5.43
CA GLU A 198 -0.98 26.61 -4.40
C GLU A 198 -0.78 25.98 -3.00
N GLN A 199 -0.76 24.66 -2.94
CA GLN A 199 -0.62 23.92 -1.67
C GLN A 199 0.82 23.55 -1.38
N THR A 200 1.13 23.45 -0.09
CA THR A 200 2.33 22.84 0.44
C THR A 200 1.95 21.50 1.08
N HIS A 201 2.57 20.46 0.59
CA HIS A 201 2.36 19.09 1.08
C HIS A 201 3.48 18.72 2.05
N VAL A 202 3.11 18.09 3.15
CA VAL A 202 4.01 17.67 4.21
C VAL A 202 3.77 16.21 4.53
N VAL A 203 4.81 15.40 4.53
CA VAL A 203 4.79 14.06 5.15
C VAL A 203 5.83 14.02 6.25
N LEU A 204 5.38 13.78 7.47
CA LEU A 204 6.23 13.51 8.63
C LEU A 204 6.01 12.07 9.06
N GLY A 205 6.98 11.21 8.80
CA GLY A 205 6.87 9.80 9.11
C GLY A 205 7.97 9.27 10.01
N PHE A 206 7.75 8.09 10.50
CA PHE A 206 8.55 7.38 11.50
C PHE A 206 8.56 5.90 11.20
N GLU A 207 9.49 5.16 11.80
CA GLU A 207 9.46 3.71 11.77
C GLU A 207 8.16 3.20 12.42
N GLY A 208 7.48 2.32 11.70
CA GLY A 208 6.28 1.62 12.17
C GLY A 208 6.60 0.17 12.50
N PHE A 209 5.58 -0.67 12.43
CA PHE A 209 5.66 -2.07 12.83
C PHE A 209 5.29 -2.99 11.68
N ASP A 210 5.94 -4.15 11.60
CA ASP A 210 5.58 -5.21 10.66
C ASP A 210 4.26 -5.91 11.05
N TYR A 211 3.75 -6.75 10.14
CA TYR A 211 2.49 -7.46 10.34
C TYR A 211 2.48 -8.44 11.54
N ASN A 212 3.64 -8.96 11.95
CA ASN A 212 3.77 -9.94 13.03
C ASN A 212 4.04 -9.28 14.39
N SER A 213 4.22 -7.97 14.44
CA SER A 213 4.49 -7.24 15.66
C SER A 213 3.28 -7.23 16.60
N ASP A 214 3.54 -7.36 17.90
CA ASP A 214 2.53 -7.14 18.95
C ASP A 214 1.95 -5.72 18.90
N HIS A 215 2.68 -4.77 18.31
CA HIS A 215 2.25 -3.39 18.11
C HIS A 215 1.41 -3.18 16.85
N TYR A 216 1.16 -4.18 16.01
CA TYR A 216 0.38 -4.04 14.77
C TYR A 216 -1.02 -3.47 15.01
N TYR A 217 -1.82 -4.11 15.88
CA TYR A 217 -3.16 -3.61 16.23
C TYR A 217 -3.13 -2.31 17.05
N PRO A 218 -2.26 -2.15 18.05
CA PRO A 218 -2.06 -0.87 18.72
C PRO A 218 -1.72 0.29 17.77
N ALA A 219 -0.86 0.08 16.77
CA ALA A 219 -0.49 1.12 15.78
C ALA A 219 -1.65 1.50 14.87
N MET A 220 -2.45 0.53 14.43
CA MET A 220 -3.67 0.78 13.66
C MET A 220 -4.68 1.62 14.44
N ILE A 221 -4.92 1.27 15.70
CA ILE A 221 -5.83 2.00 16.59
C ILE A 221 -5.26 3.39 16.90
N PHE A 222 -3.96 3.48 17.17
CA PHE A 222 -3.26 4.74 17.40
C PHE A 222 -3.41 5.68 16.18
N SER A 223 -3.13 5.20 14.98
CA SER A 223 -3.27 5.98 13.73
C SER A 223 -4.71 6.52 13.58
N THR A 224 -5.72 5.69 13.86
CA THR A 224 -7.13 6.08 13.80
C THR A 224 -7.46 7.16 14.84
N LEU A 225 -7.03 6.99 16.09
CA LEU A 225 -7.23 7.95 17.16
C LEU A 225 -6.53 9.27 16.89
N PHE A 226 -5.30 9.20 16.39
CA PHE A 226 -4.42 10.36 16.22
C PHE A 226 -4.80 11.18 14.98
N GLY A 227 -5.08 10.51 13.83
CA GLY A 227 -5.34 11.19 12.57
C GLY A 227 -6.36 10.52 11.63
N GLY A 228 -7.12 9.51 12.09
CA GLY A 228 -7.95 8.67 11.21
C GLY A 228 -9.35 9.20 10.89
N GLY A 229 -9.73 10.41 11.30
CA GLY A 229 -11.05 10.94 11.00
C GLY A 229 -11.32 12.28 11.64
N MET A 230 -12.52 12.83 11.42
CA MET A 230 -12.90 14.17 11.88
C MET A 230 -12.86 14.34 13.41
N SER A 231 -12.98 13.27 14.18
CA SER A 231 -12.87 13.30 15.64
C SER A 231 -11.49 12.97 16.18
N SER A 232 -10.50 12.79 15.29
CA SER A 232 -9.11 12.54 15.67
C SER A 232 -8.43 13.79 16.22
N ARG A 233 -7.33 13.60 16.95
CA ARG A 233 -6.63 14.72 17.59
C ARG A 233 -6.09 15.72 16.58
N LEU A 234 -5.40 15.24 15.54
CA LEU A 234 -4.83 16.13 14.51
C LEU A 234 -5.93 16.92 13.80
N PHE A 235 -7.04 16.27 13.44
CA PHE A 235 -8.11 16.95 12.74
C PHE A 235 -8.74 18.04 13.63
N GLN A 236 -9.05 17.72 14.89
CA GLN A 236 -9.67 18.67 15.82
C GLN A 236 -8.76 19.85 16.16
N GLU A 237 -7.48 19.61 16.46
CA GLU A 237 -6.56 20.67 16.87
C GLU A 237 -6.10 21.51 15.68
N ILE A 238 -5.75 20.88 14.55
CA ILE A 238 -5.06 21.54 13.45
C ILE A 238 -6.06 22.11 12.43
N ARG A 239 -7.09 21.34 12.08
CA ARG A 239 -8.07 21.76 11.07
C ARG A 239 -9.23 22.54 11.68
N GLU A 240 -9.92 21.97 12.68
CA GLU A 240 -11.14 22.60 13.22
C GLU A 240 -10.84 23.83 14.09
N LYS A 241 -9.90 23.72 15.02
CA LYS A 241 -9.62 24.83 15.96
C LYS A 241 -8.73 25.91 15.35
N LEU A 242 -7.72 25.53 14.58
CA LEU A 242 -6.70 26.45 14.12
C LEU A 242 -6.78 26.78 12.62
N GLY A 243 -7.48 25.98 11.82
CA GLY A 243 -7.66 26.22 10.39
C GLY A 243 -6.35 26.19 9.57
N LEU A 244 -5.32 25.48 10.03
CA LEU A 244 -3.99 25.51 9.42
C LEU A 244 -3.84 24.64 8.18
N VAL A 245 -4.80 23.74 7.94
CA VAL A 245 -4.71 22.74 6.87
C VAL A 245 -6.04 22.52 6.17
N TYR A 246 -6.00 22.18 4.89
CA TYR A 246 -7.13 21.64 4.15
C TYR A 246 -7.39 20.18 4.52
N THR A 247 -6.31 19.43 4.56
CA THR A 247 -6.32 17.99 4.82
C THR A 247 -5.24 17.66 5.82
N VAL A 248 -5.58 16.82 6.81
CA VAL A 248 -4.62 16.20 7.72
C VAL A 248 -5.11 14.81 8.07
N TYR A 249 -4.21 13.85 8.01
CA TYR A 249 -4.49 12.49 8.47
C TYR A 249 -3.23 11.78 8.96
N GLY A 250 -3.44 10.79 9.82
CA GLY A 250 -2.43 9.84 10.24
C GLY A 250 -2.53 8.55 9.41
N PHE A 251 -1.40 7.91 9.19
CA PHE A 251 -1.34 6.60 8.53
C PHE A 251 -0.39 5.65 9.27
N ALA A 252 -0.69 4.35 9.16
CA ALA A 252 0.18 3.26 9.62
C ALA A 252 0.13 2.15 8.57
N ASN A 253 1.23 1.95 7.88
CA ASN A 253 1.39 0.96 6.84
C ASN A 253 2.42 -0.08 7.29
N SER A 254 1.97 -1.31 7.49
CA SER A 254 2.84 -2.43 7.80
C SER A 254 3.30 -3.12 6.52
N HIS A 255 4.50 -3.67 6.58
CA HIS A 255 5.12 -4.51 5.57
C HIS A 255 5.58 -5.83 6.21
N THR A 256 6.03 -6.76 5.40
CA THR A 256 6.44 -8.09 5.89
C THR A 256 7.58 -8.03 6.92
N GLN A 257 8.49 -7.06 6.82
CA GLN A 257 9.69 -6.97 7.66
C GLN A 257 9.82 -5.67 8.43
N THR A 258 8.96 -4.70 8.20
CA THR A 258 9.03 -3.36 8.78
C THR A 258 7.67 -2.67 8.67
N GLY A 259 7.60 -1.41 9.01
CA GLY A 259 6.43 -0.58 8.79
C GLY A 259 6.79 0.89 8.79
N ILE A 260 5.82 1.70 8.44
CA ILE A 260 5.88 3.15 8.55
C ILE A 260 4.62 3.67 9.24
N SER A 261 4.78 4.67 10.08
CA SER A 261 3.69 5.44 10.66
C SER A 261 3.96 6.91 10.41
N GLY A 262 2.93 7.68 10.13
CA GLY A 262 3.18 9.08 9.81
C GLY A 262 1.93 9.94 9.76
N ILE A 263 2.17 11.19 9.43
CA ILE A 263 1.19 12.25 9.29
C ILE A 263 1.37 12.87 7.92
N TYR A 264 0.29 13.02 7.19
CA TYR A 264 0.21 13.86 6.00
C TYR A 264 -0.57 15.12 6.31
N ALA A 265 -0.13 16.24 5.77
CA ALA A 265 -0.86 17.50 5.83
C ALA A 265 -0.74 18.29 4.51
N GLY A 266 -1.87 18.77 4.01
CA GLY A 266 -1.96 19.75 2.93
C GLY A 266 -2.26 21.14 3.52
N THR A 267 -1.32 22.09 3.38
CA THR A 267 -1.37 23.41 3.98
C THR A 267 -0.97 24.49 2.99
N THR A 268 -0.75 25.70 3.45
CA THR A 268 -0.15 26.78 2.66
C THR A 268 1.28 27.08 3.11
N ALA A 269 2.05 27.76 2.26
CA ALA A 269 3.41 28.16 2.59
C ALA A 269 3.52 29.06 3.85
N ASP A 270 2.46 29.81 4.15
CA ASP A 270 2.42 30.72 5.30
C ASP A 270 2.04 30.00 6.59
N GLU A 271 1.19 28.98 6.51
CA GLU A 271 0.73 28.23 7.67
C GLU A 271 1.70 27.10 8.09
N LEU A 272 2.59 26.64 7.20
CA LEU A 272 3.55 25.56 7.47
C LEU A 272 4.37 25.81 8.74
N GLN A 273 4.78 27.04 8.98
CA GLN A 273 5.58 27.42 10.13
C GLN A 273 4.82 27.29 11.46
N LYS A 274 3.50 27.43 11.43
CA LYS A 274 2.62 27.26 12.59
C LYS A 274 2.21 25.78 12.79
N LEU A 275 2.07 25.06 11.68
CA LEU A 275 1.61 23.67 11.66
C LEU A 275 2.53 22.73 12.45
N LEU A 276 3.83 22.75 12.16
CA LEU A 276 4.79 21.80 12.73
C LEU A 276 4.93 21.89 14.26
N PRO A 277 4.96 23.09 14.89
CA PRO A 277 4.91 23.18 16.36
C PRO A 277 3.65 22.55 16.98
N VAL A 278 2.48 22.70 16.35
CA VAL A 278 1.23 22.10 16.82
C VAL A 278 1.27 20.58 16.70
N VAL A 279 1.75 20.07 15.56
CA VAL A 279 1.98 18.62 15.38
C VAL A 279 2.91 18.07 16.46
N ALA A 280 4.03 18.74 16.72
CA ALA A 280 4.99 18.35 17.75
C ALA A 280 4.37 18.36 19.16
N GLN A 281 3.50 19.32 19.45
CA GLN A 281 2.77 19.37 20.72
C GLN A 281 1.82 18.19 20.88
N GLU A 282 1.08 17.83 19.83
CA GLU A 282 0.16 16.68 19.86
C GLU A 282 0.92 15.34 19.99
N ILE A 283 2.08 15.22 19.34
CA ILE A 283 2.99 14.08 19.52
C ILE A 283 3.40 13.95 21.02
N LYS A 284 3.83 15.04 21.64
CA LYS A 284 4.24 15.02 23.06
C LYS A 284 3.06 14.69 23.97
N LYS A 285 1.90 15.27 23.72
CA LYS A 285 0.69 14.96 24.51
C LYS A 285 0.33 13.47 24.47
N VAL A 286 0.36 12.83 23.31
CA VAL A 286 0.00 11.41 23.21
C VAL A 286 1.03 10.48 23.89
N CYS A 287 2.30 10.89 23.95
CA CYS A 287 3.36 10.12 24.60
C CYS A 287 3.41 10.31 26.12
N TYR A 288 3.18 11.52 26.63
CA TYR A 288 3.35 11.85 28.04
C TYR A 288 2.04 12.01 28.81
N ASP A 289 1.00 12.53 28.16
CA ASP A 289 -0.31 12.71 28.77
C ASP A 289 -1.15 11.44 28.60
N LYS A 290 -2.22 11.34 29.39
CA LYS A 290 -3.17 10.25 29.24
C LYS A 290 -4.03 10.45 27.99
N VAL A 291 -4.07 9.44 27.14
CA VAL A 291 -5.14 9.29 26.14
C VAL A 291 -6.46 9.03 26.88
N ASP A 292 -7.54 9.69 26.47
CA ASP A 292 -8.86 9.45 27.06
C ASP A 292 -9.39 8.08 26.62
N ILE A 293 -9.93 7.32 27.56
CA ILE A 293 -10.56 6.01 27.27
C ILE A 293 -11.69 6.14 26.22
N LYS A 294 -12.34 7.30 26.12
CA LYS A 294 -13.35 7.56 25.10
C LYS A 294 -12.76 7.65 23.70
N GLU A 295 -11.55 8.21 23.57
CA GLU A 295 -10.83 8.27 22.28
C GLU A 295 -10.44 6.85 21.84
N LEU A 296 -9.88 6.05 22.76
CA LEU A 296 -9.55 4.65 22.50
C LEU A 296 -10.76 3.84 22.06
N ASN A 297 -11.85 3.91 22.83
CA ASN A 297 -13.08 3.16 22.54
C ASN A 297 -13.70 3.59 21.20
N ARG A 298 -13.65 4.87 20.85
CA ARG A 298 -14.11 5.37 19.55
C ARG A 298 -13.26 4.81 18.40
N ALA A 299 -11.93 4.83 18.51
CA ALA A 299 -11.05 4.28 17.48
C ALA A 299 -11.25 2.78 17.30
N LYS A 300 -11.36 2.01 18.39
CA LYS A 300 -11.72 0.58 18.34
C LYS A 300 -13.05 0.33 17.63
N ALA A 301 -14.06 1.11 17.96
CA ALA A 301 -15.38 1.00 17.34
C ALA A 301 -15.33 1.28 15.84
N GLN A 302 -14.57 2.30 15.41
CA GLN A 302 -14.40 2.64 14.00
C GLN A 302 -13.70 1.53 13.22
N ILE A 303 -12.58 1.01 13.74
CA ILE A 303 -11.84 -0.08 13.08
C ILE A 303 -12.67 -1.34 12.98
N LYS A 304 -13.31 -1.74 14.09
CA LYS A 304 -14.19 -2.91 14.14
C LYS A 304 -15.35 -2.78 13.15
N ALA A 305 -16.02 -1.63 13.13
CA ALA A 305 -17.12 -1.38 12.21
C ALA A 305 -16.66 -1.41 10.74
N SER A 306 -15.55 -0.76 10.40
CA SER A 306 -14.99 -0.77 9.04
C SER A 306 -14.61 -2.19 8.61
N MET A 307 -13.97 -2.96 9.48
CA MET A 307 -13.60 -4.35 9.22
C MET A 307 -14.84 -5.24 8.99
N LEU A 308 -15.86 -5.14 9.85
CA LEU A 308 -17.07 -5.95 9.72
C LEU A 308 -17.90 -5.57 8.49
N MET A 309 -18.04 -4.27 8.21
CA MET A 309 -18.73 -3.81 6.99
C MET A 309 -18.00 -4.20 5.70
N ALA A 310 -16.66 -4.25 5.71
CA ALA A 310 -15.89 -4.72 4.55
C ALA A 310 -16.18 -6.18 4.18
N LEU A 311 -16.61 -7.01 5.13
CA LEU A 311 -16.97 -8.41 4.89
C LEU A 311 -18.28 -8.58 4.09
N GLU A 312 -19.10 -7.53 3.98
CA GLU A 312 -20.28 -7.52 3.11
C GLU A 312 -19.90 -7.51 1.61
N SER A 313 -18.65 -7.14 1.31
CA SER A 313 -18.10 -7.16 -0.04
C SER A 313 -17.32 -8.44 -0.30
N SER A 314 -17.75 -9.24 -1.28
CA SER A 314 -17.01 -10.44 -1.71
C SER A 314 -15.59 -10.10 -2.19
N SER A 315 -15.42 -8.98 -2.89
CA SER A 315 -14.11 -8.52 -3.37
C SER A 315 -13.18 -8.16 -2.20
N SER A 316 -13.66 -7.39 -1.22
CA SER A 316 -12.87 -7.04 -0.03
C SER A 316 -12.53 -8.29 0.80
N THR A 317 -13.48 -9.21 0.94
CA THR A 317 -13.27 -10.45 1.69
C THR A 317 -12.23 -11.35 1.00
N SER A 318 -12.28 -11.48 -0.33
CA SER A 318 -11.30 -12.29 -1.08
C SER A 318 -9.88 -11.70 -0.97
N GLU A 319 -9.76 -10.38 -1.06
CA GLU A 319 -8.48 -9.69 -0.90
C GLU A 319 -7.89 -9.88 0.51
N VAL A 320 -8.71 -9.71 1.54
CA VAL A 320 -8.27 -9.91 2.94
C VAL A 320 -7.80 -11.34 3.16
N ILE A 321 -8.57 -12.34 2.69
CA ILE A 321 -8.22 -13.76 2.83
C ILE A 321 -6.93 -14.08 2.07
N ALA A 322 -6.81 -13.67 0.80
CA ALA A 322 -5.62 -13.92 0.00
C ALA A 322 -4.38 -13.29 0.64
N ARG A 323 -4.49 -12.05 1.11
CA ARG A 323 -3.39 -11.37 1.79
C ARG A 323 -3.00 -12.01 3.12
N GLN A 324 -3.97 -12.48 3.91
CA GLN A 324 -3.68 -13.20 5.15
C GLN A 324 -2.95 -14.54 4.88
N MET A 325 -3.33 -15.26 3.83
CA MET A 325 -2.62 -16.47 3.41
C MET A 325 -1.18 -16.18 3.00
N LEU A 326 -0.93 -15.12 2.21
CA LEU A 326 0.42 -14.70 1.82
C LEU A 326 1.29 -14.27 3.01
N LEU A 327 0.69 -13.61 4.01
CA LEU A 327 1.43 -13.01 5.12
C LEU A 327 1.59 -13.96 6.33
N PHE A 328 0.59 -14.80 6.60
CA PHE A 328 0.48 -15.57 7.84
C PHE A 328 0.34 -17.07 7.60
N ASP A 329 0.28 -17.51 6.34
CA ASP A 329 -0.04 -18.90 5.94
C ASP A 329 -1.33 -19.44 6.61
N ARG A 330 -2.22 -18.54 6.96
CA ARG A 330 -3.55 -18.87 7.52
C ARG A 330 -4.55 -17.73 7.38
N VAL A 331 -5.82 -18.08 7.37
CA VAL A 331 -6.92 -17.11 7.47
C VAL A 331 -7.18 -16.84 8.96
N LEU A 332 -7.15 -15.57 9.34
CA LEU A 332 -7.45 -15.12 10.70
C LEU A 332 -8.96 -15.13 10.93
N PRO A 333 -9.48 -15.88 11.91
CA PRO A 333 -10.90 -15.81 12.27
C PRO A 333 -11.30 -14.38 12.67
N ILE A 334 -12.49 -13.94 12.23
CA ILE A 334 -13.03 -12.61 12.58
C ILE A 334 -13.02 -12.40 14.09
N LYS A 335 -13.41 -13.42 14.85
CA LYS A 335 -13.40 -13.38 16.31
C LYS A 335 -12.01 -13.07 16.87
N GLU A 336 -10.96 -13.70 16.34
CA GLU A 336 -9.57 -13.44 16.76
C GLU A 336 -9.17 -12.00 16.48
N MET A 337 -9.50 -11.47 15.30
CA MET A 337 -9.20 -10.08 14.95
C MET A 337 -9.94 -9.08 15.85
N VAL A 338 -11.22 -9.34 16.13
CA VAL A 338 -12.02 -8.51 17.05
C VAL A 338 -11.42 -8.55 18.46
N GLU A 339 -11.06 -9.72 18.97
CA GLU A 339 -10.44 -9.88 20.30
C GLU A 339 -9.12 -9.12 20.37
N LYS A 340 -8.27 -9.18 19.34
CA LYS A 340 -7.01 -8.42 19.29
C LYS A 340 -7.25 -6.90 19.35
N ILE A 341 -8.27 -6.39 18.65
CA ILE A 341 -8.65 -4.98 18.70
C ILE A 341 -9.17 -4.60 20.08
N GLU A 342 -10.07 -5.39 20.64
CA GLU A 342 -10.71 -5.08 21.94
C GLU A 342 -9.73 -5.15 23.13
N ASN A 343 -8.72 -6.00 23.05
CA ASN A 343 -7.72 -6.17 24.10
C ASN A 343 -6.68 -5.04 24.17
N VAL A 344 -6.56 -4.19 23.17
CA VAL A 344 -5.61 -3.06 23.19
C VAL A 344 -5.97 -2.11 24.35
N THR A 345 -4.98 -1.77 25.15
CA THR A 345 -5.12 -0.90 26.33
C THR A 345 -4.61 0.52 26.07
N LEU A 346 -4.84 1.43 27.00
CA LEU A 346 -4.28 2.79 26.94
C LEU A 346 -2.74 2.76 27.08
N ASP A 347 -2.20 1.80 27.81
CA ASP A 347 -0.75 1.64 27.96
C ASP A 347 -0.12 1.14 26.65
N ASP A 348 -0.78 0.23 25.92
CA ASP A 348 -0.33 -0.21 24.59
C ASP A 348 -0.31 0.96 23.59
N ILE A 349 -1.31 1.83 23.61
CA ILE A 349 -1.35 3.02 22.75
C ILE A 349 -0.20 3.97 23.08
N ARG A 350 0.06 4.22 24.37
CA ARG A 350 1.16 5.10 24.79
C ARG A 350 2.53 4.51 24.45
N ASP A 351 2.75 3.22 24.71
CA ASP A 351 4.02 2.55 24.38
C ASP A 351 4.24 2.56 22.86
N THR A 352 3.21 2.24 22.09
CA THR A 352 3.25 2.26 20.62
C THR A 352 3.57 3.66 20.09
N ALA A 353 2.88 4.70 20.56
CA ALA A 353 3.14 6.07 20.15
C ALA A 353 4.57 6.51 20.52
N THR A 354 5.03 6.17 21.72
CA THR A 354 6.38 6.50 22.20
C THR A 354 7.44 5.82 21.32
N ARG A 355 7.28 4.55 20.96
CA ARG A 355 8.19 3.82 20.07
C ARG A 355 8.23 4.45 18.68
N ILE A 356 7.07 4.74 18.08
CA ILE A 356 6.98 5.41 16.78
C ILE A 356 7.75 6.73 16.81
N PHE A 357 7.42 7.63 17.72
CA PHE A 357 7.97 8.98 17.75
C PHE A 357 9.40 9.07 18.34
N SER A 358 9.92 8.01 18.94
CA SER A 358 11.33 7.91 19.35
C SER A 358 12.23 7.51 18.18
N SER A 359 11.69 7.03 17.07
CA SER A 359 12.48 6.71 15.88
C SER A 359 12.93 7.97 15.15
N LYS A 360 13.93 7.83 14.28
CA LYS A 360 14.42 8.94 13.47
C LYS A 360 13.34 9.37 12.46
N PRO A 361 12.95 10.65 12.38
CA PRO A 361 11.88 11.06 11.48
C PRO A 361 12.30 11.01 10.01
N THR A 362 11.33 10.76 9.14
CA THR A 362 11.40 11.10 7.71
C THR A 362 10.55 12.33 7.47
N TYR A 363 11.17 13.40 7.00
CA TYR A 363 10.50 14.67 6.78
C TYR A 363 10.55 15.05 5.30
N THR A 364 9.38 15.15 4.67
CA THR A 364 9.26 15.44 3.24
C THR A 364 8.36 16.65 3.04
N LEU A 365 8.82 17.59 2.24
CA LEU A 365 8.11 18.80 1.86
C LEU A 365 8.06 18.95 0.34
N LEU A 366 6.89 19.30 -0.18
CA LEU A 366 6.68 19.58 -1.59
C LEU A 366 5.72 20.75 -1.75
N GLY A 367 6.08 21.75 -2.54
CA GLY A 367 5.21 22.87 -2.88
C GLY A 367 5.84 24.24 -2.78
N SER A 368 5.02 25.27 -2.64
CA SER A 368 5.47 26.64 -2.39
C SER A 368 5.99 26.77 -0.97
N LEU A 369 7.28 26.96 -0.82
CA LEU A 369 7.97 26.94 0.48
C LEU A 369 8.61 28.31 0.76
N LYS A 370 8.20 28.97 1.85
CA LYS A 370 8.76 30.25 2.32
C LYS A 370 9.72 30.02 3.49
N LYS A 371 9.18 29.63 4.63
CA LYS A 371 9.91 29.35 5.86
C LYS A 371 9.46 28.01 6.44
N TYR A 372 10.37 27.14 6.72
CA TYR A 372 10.13 25.85 7.35
C TYR A 372 11.33 25.47 8.22
N PRO A 373 11.16 24.66 9.29
CA PRO A 373 12.27 24.13 10.05
C PRO A 373 13.13 23.26 9.14
N ASP A 374 14.44 23.38 9.26
CA ASP A 374 15.35 22.40 8.70
C ASP A 374 15.24 21.06 9.47
N TYR A 375 15.97 20.06 9.02
CA TYR A 375 15.84 18.72 9.59
C TYR A 375 16.24 18.65 11.07
N GLU A 376 17.32 19.37 11.48
CA GLU A 376 17.78 19.41 12.86
C GLU A 376 16.78 20.14 13.75
N GLN A 377 16.27 21.27 13.29
CA GLN A 377 15.23 22.03 13.99
C GLN A 377 13.95 21.20 14.18
N LEU A 378 13.53 20.44 13.13
CA LEU A 378 12.41 19.54 13.26
C LEU A 378 12.66 18.45 14.31
N GLN A 379 13.83 17.79 14.26
CA GLN A 379 14.18 16.76 15.23
C GLN A 379 14.16 17.28 16.66
N GLN A 380 14.66 18.52 16.88
CA GLN A 380 14.59 19.16 18.20
C GLN A 380 13.14 19.47 18.62
N LEU A 381 12.31 19.90 17.67
CA LEU A 381 10.91 20.26 17.93
C LEU A 381 10.08 19.05 18.38
N ILE A 382 10.26 17.89 17.74
CA ILE A 382 9.49 16.64 18.00
C ILE A 382 10.16 15.76 19.05
N LYS A 383 11.34 16.12 19.55
CA LYS A 383 12.06 15.34 20.56
C LYS A 383 11.19 15.15 21.80
N LEU A 384 11.00 13.87 22.18
CA LEU A 384 10.30 13.43 23.38
C LEU A 384 11.11 13.70 24.64
#